data_3b80e8acb56545704cd541b1bb5391cc
#
_entry.id   3b80e8acb56545704cd541b1bb5391cc
#
_cell.length_a   1.000
_cell.length_b   1.000
_cell.length_c   1.000
_cell.angle_alpha   90.00
_cell.angle_beta   90.00
_cell.angle_gamma   90.00
#
_symmetry.space_group_name_H-M   'P 1'
#
loop_
_entity.id
_entity.type
_entity.pdbx_description
1 polymer ?
#
loop_
_entity_poly.entity_id
_entity_poly.type
_entity_poly.pdbx_seq_one_letter_code
_entity_poly.pdbx_strand_id
1 'polypeptide(L)'
;TYDMDSMIEIKGNLVQMNFRNPHSSVMIMAPEEDGNIRRWGVEWGGASLLMRQGLTRTSFRPGDEVVITGQPSREKTDYRMRMESILRPADNFGWGFDEDQTFD
;
A
#
# COMPACT_ATOMS: atom_id res chain seq x y z
N THR A 1 -11.81 13.44 2.23
CA THR A 1 -11.21 12.58 1.25
C THR A 1 -11.03 11.14 1.76
N TYR A 2 -10.27 10.96 2.84
CA TYR A 2 -10.13 9.64 3.47
C TYR A 2 -10.85 9.63 4.80
N ASP A 3 -11.42 8.46 5.13
CA ASP A 3 -12.06 8.25 6.43
C ASP A 3 -10.99 7.85 7.44
N MET A 4 -10.48 8.82 8.18
CA MET A 4 -9.37 8.62 9.10
C MET A 4 -9.78 7.85 10.37
N ASP A 5 -11.07 7.60 10.57
CA ASP A 5 -11.57 6.81 11.69
C ASP A 5 -11.73 5.33 11.31
N SER A 6 -11.49 4.99 10.06
CA SER A 6 -11.60 3.62 9.57
C SER A 6 -10.23 3.06 9.20
N MET A 7 -10.12 1.76 9.27
CA MET A 7 -8.93 1.04 8.82
C MET A 7 -9.40 -0.19 8.06
N ILE A 8 -8.91 -0.34 6.84
CA ILE A 8 -9.20 -1.53 6.03
C ILE A 8 -7.91 -2.24 5.68
N GLU A 9 -8.06 -3.50 5.32
CA GLU A 9 -6.96 -4.32 4.85
C GLU A 9 -7.32 -4.87 3.48
N ILE A 10 -6.40 -4.76 2.54
CA ILE A 10 -6.53 -5.40 1.23
C ILE A 10 -5.35 -6.33 1.00
N LYS A 11 -5.63 -7.47 0.37
CA LYS A 11 -4.60 -8.45 -0.02
C LYS A 11 -4.69 -8.63 -1.51
N GLY A 12 -3.59 -8.44 -2.20
CA GLY A 12 -3.62 -8.55 -3.65
C GLY A 12 -2.25 -8.45 -4.28
N ASN A 13 -2.27 -8.30 -5.60
CA ASN A 13 -1.05 -8.22 -6.37
C ASN A 13 -0.77 -6.77 -6.73
N LEU A 14 0.47 -6.36 -6.50
CA LEU A 14 0.94 -5.05 -6.93
C LEU A 14 1.11 -5.08 -8.44
N VAL A 15 0.48 -4.15 -9.14
CA VAL A 15 0.56 -4.10 -10.60
C VAL A 15 1.30 -2.87 -11.12
N GLN A 16 1.39 -1.82 -10.30
CA GLN A 16 2.10 -0.61 -10.69
C GLN A 16 2.63 0.11 -9.46
N MET A 17 3.87 0.56 -9.55
CA MET A 17 4.54 1.34 -8.51
C MET A 17 4.93 2.69 -9.10
N ASN A 18 4.46 3.77 -8.49
CA ASN A 18 4.84 5.14 -8.85
C ASN A 18 5.62 5.73 -7.67
N PHE A 19 6.92 5.58 -7.71
CA PHE A 19 7.82 6.01 -6.63
C PHE A 19 8.33 7.41 -6.95
N ARG A 20 7.71 8.43 -6.36
CA ARG A 20 7.99 9.81 -6.72
C ARG A 20 7.60 10.79 -5.62
N ASN A 21 8.00 12.04 -5.78
CA ASN A 21 7.62 13.14 -4.91
C ASN A 21 6.51 13.97 -5.60
N PRO A 22 5.61 14.62 -4.85
CA PRO A 22 5.51 14.64 -3.40
C PRO A 22 4.85 13.39 -2.81
N HIS A 23 4.14 12.60 -3.62
CA HIS A 23 3.45 11.40 -3.17
C HIS A 23 3.70 10.26 -4.12
N SER A 24 4.06 9.11 -3.55
CA SER A 24 4.08 7.86 -4.28
C SER A 24 2.69 7.24 -4.29
N SER A 25 2.46 6.30 -5.20
CA SER A 25 1.23 5.52 -5.22
C SER A 25 1.52 4.12 -5.71
N VAL A 26 0.67 3.19 -5.30
CA VAL A 26 0.70 1.82 -5.81
C VAL A 26 -0.69 1.44 -6.29
N MET A 27 -0.75 0.63 -7.35
CA MET A 27 -1.97 0.04 -7.85
C MET A 27 -1.99 -1.44 -7.50
N ILE A 28 -3.07 -1.87 -6.86
CA ILE A 28 -3.22 -3.24 -6.36
C ILE A 28 -4.46 -3.86 -6.97
N MET A 29 -4.34 -5.07 -7.48
CA MET A 29 -5.50 -5.87 -7.89
C MET A 29 -5.83 -6.81 -6.75
N ALA A 30 -7.00 -6.63 -6.15
CA ALA A 30 -7.39 -7.37 -4.96
C ALA A 30 -8.83 -7.88 -5.09
N PRO A 31 -9.08 -9.15 -4.72
CA PRO A 31 -10.43 -9.67 -4.74
C PRO A 31 -11.24 -9.13 -3.56
N GLU A 32 -12.52 -8.92 -3.80
CA GLU A 32 -13.49 -8.60 -2.77
C GLU A 32 -14.18 -9.89 -2.28
N GLU A 33 -15.00 -9.74 -1.25
CA GLU A 33 -15.75 -10.87 -0.67
C GLU A 33 -16.62 -11.58 -1.71
N ASP A 34 -17.14 -10.84 -2.69
CA ASP A 34 -17.96 -11.41 -3.75
C ASP A 34 -17.15 -12.12 -4.85
N GLY A 35 -15.82 -12.14 -4.71
CA GLY A 35 -14.92 -12.76 -5.68
C GLY A 35 -14.53 -11.86 -6.84
N ASN A 36 -15.16 -10.70 -6.99
CA ASN A 36 -14.76 -9.74 -8.01
C ASN A 36 -13.43 -9.10 -7.66
N ILE A 37 -12.58 -8.91 -8.67
CA ILE A 37 -11.29 -8.27 -8.47
C ILE A 37 -11.44 -6.78 -8.72
N ARG A 38 -10.93 -5.98 -7.77
CA ARG A 38 -10.94 -4.52 -7.87
C ARG A 38 -9.53 -3.99 -7.99
N ARG A 39 -9.42 -2.89 -8.72
CA ARG A 39 -8.16 -2.17 -8.85
C ARG A 39 -8.16 -1.05 -7.82
N TRP A 40 -7.28 -1.16 -6.84
CA TRP A 40 -7.15 -0.18 -5.77
C TRP A 40 -6.02 0.78 -6.09
N GLY A 41 -6.29 2.08 -5.91
CA GLY A 41 -5.25 3.10 -5.91
C GLY A 41 -4.88 3.42 -4.47
N VAL A 42 -3.61 3.26 -4.13
CA VAL A 42 -3.14 3.45 -2.76
C VAL A 42 -2.15 4.60 -2.73
N GLU A 43 -2.50 5.65 -2.01
CA GLU A 43 -1.62 6.81 -1.83
C GLU A 43 -0.59 6.52 -0.75
N TRP A 44 0.65 6.94 -0.99
CA TRP A 44 1.77 6.67 -0.11
C TRP A 44 2.65 7.91 0.03
N GLY A 45 3.65 7.84 0.89
CA GLY A 45 4.59 8.93 1.11
C GLY A 45 5.45 9.22 -0.10
N GLY A 46 6.06 10.39 -0.12
CA GLY A 46 6.96 10.78 -1.20
C GLY A 46 8.25 9.96 -1.21
N ALA A 47 8.85 9.85 -2.39
CA ALA A 47 10.06 9.05 -2.58
C ALA A 47 11.20 9.47 -1.64
N SER A 48 11.40 10.77 -1.43
CA SER A 48 12.47 11.24 -0.56
C SER A 48 12.30 10.76 0.88
N LEU A 49 11.06 10.83 1.40
CA LEU A 49 10.77 10.35 2.74
C LEU A 49 10.98 8.84 2.82
N LEU A 50 10.45 8.10 1.86
CA LEU A 50 10.53 6.64 1.87
C LEU A 50 11.98 6.16 1.76
N MET A 51 12.81 6.86 0.98
CA MET A 51 14.24 6.52 0.89
C MET A 51 14.96 6.75 2.22
N ARG A 52 14.60 7.82 2.94
CA ARG A 52 15.17 8.03 4.29
C ARG A 52 14.75 6.95 5.26
N GLN A 53 13.63 6.29 5.00
CA GLN A 53 13.14 5.18 5.81
C GLN A 53 13.63 3.82 5.31
N GLY A 54 14.55 3.78 4.37
CA GLY A 54 15.20 2.56 3.93
C GLY A 54 14.59 1.91 2.70
N LEU A 55 13.60 2.53 2.07
CA LEU A 55 12.98 1.97 0.87
C LEU A 55 13.62 2.52 -0.39
N THR A 56 13.50 1.75 -1.46
CA THR A 56 13.92 2.16 -2.79
C THR A 56 12.78 1.91 -3.78
N ARG A 57 12.98 2.39 -5.00
CA ARG A 57 12.05 2.15 -6.10
C ARG A 57 11.74 0.67 -6.31
N THR A 58 12.67 -0.21 -5.96
CA THR A 58 12.55 -1.65 -6.20
C THR A 58 12.25 -2.47 -4.95
N SER A 59 12.02 -1.82 -3.81
CA SER A 59 11.66 -2.54 -2.58
C SER A 59 10.38 -3.35 -2.75
N PHE A 60 9.39 -2.77 -3.43
CA PHE A 60 8.17 -3.47 -3.82
C PHE A 60 8.02 -3.34 -5.32
N ARG A 61 7.68 -4.42 -6.00
CA ARG A 61 7.68 -4.48 -7.47
C ARG A 61 6.37 -5.04 -8.01
N PRO A 62 6.01 -4.70 -9.25
CA PRO A 62 4.90 -5.38 -9.92
C PRO A 62 5.08 -6.89 -9.86
N GLY A 63 4.01 -7.60 -9.54
CA GLY A 63 4.03 -9.04 -9.33
C GLY A 63 4.09 -9.47 -7.87
N ASP A 64 4.48 -8.58 -6.97
CA ASP A 64 4.52 -8.90 -5.54
C ASP A 64 3.10 -9.07 -4.99
N GLU A 65 2.91 -10.12 -4.20
CA GLU A 65 1.71 -10.24 -3.39
C GLU A 65 1.93 -9.47 -2.10
N VAL A 66 0.99 -8.59 -1.78
CA VAL A 66 1.13 -7.70 -0.62
C VAL A 66 -0.16 -7.63 0.18
N VAL A 67 0.00 -7.29 1.45
CA VAL A 67 -1.10 -6.98 2.36
C VAL A 67 -0.93 -5.51 2.75
N ILE A 68 -1.94 -4.70 2.44
CA ILE A 68 -1.90 -3.26 2.72
C ILE A 68 -3.00 -2.92 3.70
N THR A 69 -2.67 -2.15 4.72
CA THR A 69 -3.66 -1.55 5.61
C THR A 69 -3.65 -0.05 5.44
N GLY A 70 -4.79 0.56 5.65
CA GLY A 70 -4.89 2.01 5.55
C GLY A 70 -6.31 2.52 5.66
N GLN A 71 -6.45 3.81 5.45
CA GLN A 71 -7.73 4.50 5.54
C GLN A 71 -8.39 4.52 4.16
N PRO A 72 -9.65 4.07 4.08
CA PRO A 72 -10.36 4.07 2.80
C PRO A 72 -10.84 5.46 2.41
N SER A 73 -11.13 5.64 1.13
CA SER A 73 -11.85 6.82 0.67
C SER A 73 -13.20 6.91 1.38
N ARG A 74 -13.66 8.13 1.65
CA ARG A 74 -15.00 8.35 2.18
C ARG A 74 -16.07 7.93 1.17
N GLU A 75 -15.74 7.94 -0.10
CA GLU A 75 -16.64 7.50 -1.16
C GLU A 75 -16.49 5.99 -1.33
N LYS A 76 -17.51 5.23 -0.94
CA LYS A 76 -17.46 3.75 -0.91
C LYS A 76 -17.22 3.10 -2.28
N THR A 77 -17.63 3.78 -3.35
CA THR A 77 -17.43 3.26 -4.71
C THR A 77 -16.09 3.65 -5.31
N ASP A 78 -15.28 4.37 -4.56
CA ASP A 78 -13.97 4.82 -4.98
C ASP A 78 -12.92 3.90 -4.34
N TYR A 79 -12.40 2.96 -5.11
CA TYR A 79 -11.43 1.98 -4.62
C TYR A 79 -10.07 2.65 -4.43
N ARG A 80 -10.01 3.53 -3.45
CA ARG A 80 -8.81 4.28 -3.10
C ARG A 80 -8.61 4.25 -1.59
N MET A 81 -7.36 4.29 -1.20
CA MET A 81 -7.02 4.34 0.22
C MET A 81 -5.68 5.04 0.42
N ARG A 82 -5.44 5.47 1.65
CA ARG A 82 -4.17 6.01 2.10
C ARG A 82 -3.44 4.91 2.86
N MET A 83 -2.19 4.65 2.50
CA MET A 83 -1.43 3.54 3.11
C MET A 83 -0.99 3.87 4.54
N GLU A 84 -1.27 2.94 5.45
CA GLU A 84 -0.67 2.91 6.78
C GLU A 84 0.48 1.91 6.84
N SER A 85 0.31 0.75 6.21
CA SER A 85 1.33 -0.28 6.20
C SER A 85 1.25 -1.12 4.94
N ILE A 86 2.36 -1.74 4.59
CA ILE A 86 2.44 -2.71 3.51
C ILE A 86 3.38 -3.85 3.93
N LEU A 87 2.97 -5.07 3.67
CA LEU A 87 3.74 -6.27 3.96
C LEU A 87 3.78 -7.17 2.74
N ARG A 88 4.96 -7.70 2.44
CA ARG A 88 5.12 -8.77 1.46
C ARG A 88 5.31 -10.08 2.22
N PRO A 89 4.29 -10.95 2.29
CA PRO A 89 4.38 -12.16 3.12
C PRO A 89 5.47 -13.12 2.69
N ALA A 90 5.82 -13.15 1.41
CA ALA A 90 6.79 -14.11 0.88
C ALA A 90 8.14 -14.04 1.61
N ASP A 91 8.58 -12.86 2.03
CA ASP A 91 9.85 -12.67 2.75
C ASP A 91 9.69 -11.84 4.02
N ASN A 92 8.45 -11.55 4.39
CA ASN A 92 8.11 -10.76 5.58
C ASN A 92 8.71 -9.35 5.56
N PHE A 93 8.97 -8.81 4.39
CA PHE A 93 9.44 -7.45 4.23
C PHE A 93 8.27 -6.48 4.28
N GLY A 94 8.38 -5.42 5.06
CA GLY A 94 7.28 -4.49 5.23
C GLY A 94 7.69 -3.08 5.59
N TRP A 95 6.70 -2.19 5.61
CA TRP A 95 6.85 -0.78 5.98
C TRP A 95 5.61 -0.33 6.73
N GLY A 96 5.78 0.61 7.66
CA GLY A 96 4.66 1.26 8.34
C GLY A 96 4.20 0.58 9.62
N PHE A 97 4.95 -0.39 10.08
CA PHE A 97 4.69 -1.05 11.36
C PHE A 97 5.30 -0.24 12.50
N ASP A 98 5.35 -0.79 13.70
CA ASP A 98 5.88 -0.09 14.85
C ASP A 98 7.28 0.43 14.56
N GLU A 99 7.61 1.59 15.12
CA GLU A 99 8.90 2.23 14.91
C GLU A 99 10.08 1.36 15.36
N ASP A 100 9.83 0.34 16.18
CA ASP A 100 10.85 -0.63 16.59
C ASP A 100 11.08 -1.71 15.54
N GLN A 101 10.26 -1.79 14.51
CA GLN A 101 10.45 -2.77 13.45
C GLN A 101 11.55 -2.32 12.51
N THR A 102 12.43 -3.26 12.20
CA THR A 102 13.48 -3.02 11.24
C THR A 102 13.17 -3.76 9.95
N PHE A 103 13.63 -3.19 8.86
CA PHE A 103 13.53 -3.83 7.55
C PHE A 103 14.85 -4.53 7.26
N ASP A 104 14.76 -5.81 7.06
CA ASP A 104 15.96 -6.60 6.78
C ASP A 104 16.06 -6.96 5.30
#